data_6fa15ba22b77d9dac940ae3cc11f1426
#
_entry.id   6fa15ba22b77d9dac940ae3cc11f1426
#
_cell.length_a   1.000
_cell.length_b   1.000
_cell.length_c   1.000
_cell.angle_alpha   90.00
_cell.angle_beta   90.00
_cell.angle_gamma   90.00
#
_symmetry.space_group_name_H-M   'P 1'
#
loop_
_entity.id
_entity.type
_entity.pdbx_description
1 polymer ?
#
loop_
_entity_poly.entity_id
_entity_poly.type
_entity_poly.pdbx_seq_one_letter_code
_entity_poly.pdbx_strand_id
1 'polypeptide(L)'
;MATYNFDKIINRKGTNCLKYDYAVERGKPADVLPLWVADMDFTVSEEITKSLHAAVDHGIYGYTQPKDAYYNAITNWMEKNHNWKTKREWIMKTPGVVFALGAAVKAFTKPGDAVLIQNPVYYPFTNIIRDNDRRVIDNTLVYEKRVTEGKSQYSIDYEDFERKIVQEHIKLFILCNPHNPVGRVWTREELQQLGEICLRHHVIVVSDEIHNDFVYPGFEHTVFANVDPRFAEFTVTCTAPSKTFNLAGLQISNIFISNETLREAFQKEIDKTGYDEPNALGAVACEAAYRGGQEWLDQLRAYLLENLNFLRAYLQEKLCLLYTSDAAD
;
A
#
# COMPACT_ATOMS: atom_id res chain seq x y z
N MET A 1 9.14 17.82 -21.97
CA MET A 1 8.42 16.88 -21.10
C MET A 1 8.04 15.67 -21.94
N ALA A 2 8.31 14.47 -21.47
CA ALA A 2 7.83 13.27 -22.15
C ALA A 2 6.31 13.21 -22.03
N THR A 3 5.60 12.87 -23.09
CA THR A 3 4.14 12.68 -23.04
C THR A 3 3.85 11.18 -23.07
N TYR A 4 3.26 10.66 -22.00
CA TYR A 4 2.89 9.26 -21.89
C TYR A 4 1.50 9.01 -22.49
N ASN A 5 1.37 7.95 -23.30
CA ASN A 5 0.11 7.58 -23.94
C ASN A 5 -0.56 6.45 -23.16
N PHE A 6 -1.48 6.81 -22.25
CA PHE A 6 -2.26 5.86 -21.46
C PHE A 6 -3.47 5.28 -22.21
N ASP A 7 -3.83 5.82 -23.39
CA ASP A 7 -4.87 5.24 -24.25
C ASP A 7 -4.37 4.06 -25.09
N LYS A 8 -3.05 3.82 -25.09
CA LYS A 8 -2.48 2.71 -25.84
C LYS A 8 -2.92 1.38 -25.23
N ILE A 9 -3.71 0.62 -25.99
CA ILE A 9 -4.13 -0.72 -25.58
C ILE A 9 -2.96 -1.68 -25.65
N ILE A 10 -2.63 -2.30 -24.53
CA ILE A 10 -1.57 -3.31 -24.39
C ILE A 10 -2.21 -4.69 -24.28
N ASN A 11 -1.94 -5.57 -25.23
CA ASN A 11 -2.39 -6.95 -25.12
C ASN A 11 -1.55 -7.69 -24.07
N ARG A 12 -2.22 -8.15 -23.01
CA ARG A 12 -1.61 -8.90 -21.91
C ARG A 12 -1.94 -10.40 -21.93
N LYS A 13 -2.74 -10.86 -22.92
CA LYS A 13 -3.03 -12.29 -23.07
C LYS A 13 -1.81 -13.03 -23.61
N GLY A 14 -1.58 -14.23 -23.09
CA GLY A 14 -0.41 -15.06 -23.45
C GLY A 14 0.89 -14.62 -22.77
N THR A 15 0.84 -13.79 -21.75
CA THR A 15 2.02 -13.33 -20.99
C THR A 15 2.12 -13.96 -19.60
N ASN A 16 1.30 -14.95 -19.31
CA ASN A 16 1.08 -15.52 -17.97
C ASN A 16 0.53 -14.50 -16.96
N CYS A 17 -0.16 -13.47 -17.46
CA CYS A 17 -0.73 -12.45 -16.63
C CYS A 17 -1.87 -13.00 -15.77
N LEU A 18 -1.71 -12.93 -14.46
CA LEU A 18 -2.70 -13.43 -13.49
C LEU A 18 -4.10 -12.84 -13.69
N LYS A 19 -4.18 -11.61 -14.19
CA LYS A 19 -5.41 -10.86 -14.42
C LYS A 19 -6.17 -11.33 -15.65
N TYR A 20 -5.46 -11.70 -16.71
CA TYR A 20 -6.06 -12.08 -18.01
C TYR A 20 -6.03 -13.58 -18.28
N ASP A 21 -4.87 -14.22 -18.11
CA ASP A 21 -4.66 -15.59 -18.57
C ASP A 21 -5.25 -16.64 -17.60
N TYR A 22 -5.50 -16.25 -16.35
CA TYR A 22 -6.05 -17.14 -15.32
C TYR A 22 -7.51 -16.82 -14.94
N ALA A 23 -8.26 -16.16 -15.83
CA ALA A 23 -9.64 -15.81 -15.57
C ALA A 23 -10.53 -17.05 -15.41
N VAL A 24 -10.38 -18.03 -16.30
CA VAL A 24 -11.17 -19.27 -16.31
C VAL A 24 -10.89 -20.13 -15.07
N GLU A 25 -9.62 -20.32 -14.72
CA GLU A 25 -9.20 -21.07 -13.52
C GLU A 25 -9.72 -20.43 -12.22
N ARG A 26 -10.00 -19.12 -12.28
CA ARG A 26 -10.63 -18.37 -11.18
C ARG A 26 -12.15 -18.32 -11.25
N GLY A 27 -12.76 -19.15 -12.10
CA GLY A 27 -14.21 -19.24 -12.25
C GLY A 27 -14.84 -18.02 -12.93
N LYS A 28 -14.09 -17.27 -13.76
CA LYS A 28 -14.58 -16.14 -14.53
C LYS A 28 -14.77 -16.51 -15.99
N PRO A 29 -15.67 -15.85 -16.73
CA PRO A 29 -15.77 -16.02 -18.18
C PRO A 29 -14.42 -15.72 -18.88
N ALA A 30 -14.12 -16.45 -19.97
CA ALA A 30 -12.87 -16.27 -20.71
C ALA A 30 -12.74 -14.90 -21.41
N ASP A 31 -13.85 -14.25 -21.68
CA ASP A 31 -13.98 -12.95 -22.35
C ASP A 31 -14.26 -11.79 -21.38
N VAL A 32 -14.25 -12.05 -20.06
CA VAL A 32 -14.53 -11.01 -19.08
C VAL A 32 -13.50 -9.87 -19.15
N LEU A 33 -13.99 -8.63 -19.09
CA LEU A 33 -13.11 -7.47 -18.86
C LEU A 33 -12.66 -7.48 -17.39
N PRO A 34 -11.36 -7.69 -17.10
CA PRO A 34 -10.90 -7.82 -15.73
C PRO A 34 -10.82 -6.45 -15.04
N LEU A 35 -11.57 -6.30 -13.95
CA LEU A 35 -11.54 -5.13 -13.06
C LEU A 35 -11.04 -5.49 -11.65
N TRP A 36 -10.47 -6.68 -11.50
CA TRP A 36 -9.83 -7.13 -10.25
C TRP A 36 -8.31 -7.12 -10.40
N VAL A 37 -7.58 -7.29 -9.29
CA VAL A 37 -6.12 -7.20 -9.23
C VAL A 37 -5.60 -5.82 -9.64
N ALA A 38 -5.11 -5.08 -8.67
CA ALA A 38 -4.69 -3.70 -8.85
C ALA A 38 -3.29 -3.58 -9.48
N ASP A 39 -3.04 -4.26 -10.59
CA ASP A 39 -1.98 -3.96 -11.53
C ASP A 39 -2.57 -3.25 -12.75
N MET A 40 -1.84 -2.30 -13.30
CA MET A 40 -2.32 -1.44 -14.40
C MET A 40 -2.01 -2.04 -15.76
N ASP A 41 -2.77 -1.63 -16.77
CA ASP A 41 -2.55 -2.01 -18.19
C ASP A 41 -1.71 -0.97 -18.94
N PHE A 42 -0.94 -0.17 -18.20
CA PHE A 42 -0.04 0.85 -18.75
C PHE A 42 1.42 0.41 -18.68
N THR A 43 2.22 0.80 -19.66
CA THR A 43 3.69 0.65 -19.59
C THR A 43 4.25 1.54 -18.49
N VAL A 44 5.32 1.07 -17.84
CA VAL A 44 6.08 1.86 -16.88
C VAL A 44 6.80 3.03 -17.53
N SER A 45 7.37 3.94 -16.74
CA SER A 45 8.13 5.07 -17.26
C SER A 45 9.37 4.63 -18.05
N GLU A 46 9.85 5.52 -18.96
CA GLU A 46 11.05 5.24 -19.75
C GLU A 46 12.30 5.05 -18.89
N GLU A 47 12.42 5.77 -17.77
CA GLU A 47 13.54 5.66 -16.83
C GLU A 47 13.62 4.25 -16.25
N ILE A 48 12.49 3.67 -15.88
CA ILE A 48 12.41 2.29 -15.39
C ILE A 48 12.83 1.33 -16.50
N THR A 49 12.25 1.48 -17.69
CA THR A 49 12.54 0.61 -18.83
C THR A 49 14.02 0.65 -19.23
N LYS A 50 14.61 1.85 -19.33
CA LYS A 50 16.03 2.04 -19.65
C LYS A 50 16.95 1.39 -18.59
N SER A 51 16.62 1.57 -17.32
CA SER A 51 17.43 0.99 -16.23
C SER A 51 17.36 -0.54 -16.21
N LEU A 52 16.17 -1.10 -16.47
CA LEU A 52 15.99 -2.55 -16.58
C LEU A 52 16.73 -3.12 -17.80
N HIS A 53 16.67 -2.47 -18.97
CA HIS A 53 17.44 -2.89 -20.14
C HIS A 53 18.95 -2.89 -19.87
N ALA A 54 19.48 -1.85 -19.24
CA ALA A 54 20.90 -1.81 -18.89
C ALA A 54 21.31 -2.98 -17.98
N ALA A 55 20.46 -3.35 -17.02
CA ALA A 55 20.72 -4.49 -16.13
C ALA A 55 20.60 -5.83 -16.87
N VAL A 56 19.64 -5.97 -17.79
CA VAL A 56 19.45 -7.18 -18.61
C VAL A 56 20.60 -7.34 -19.60
N ASP A 57 21.02 -6.27 -20.27
CA ASP A 57 22.12 -6.27 -21.25
C ASP A 57 23.47 -6.60 -20.59
N HIS A 58 23.64 -6.27 -19.30
CA HIS A 58 24.81 -6.70 -18.52
C HIS A 58 24.88 -8.22 -18.35
N GLY A 59 23.74 -8.90 -18.28
CA GLY A 59 23.62 -10.36 -18.39
C GLY A 59 24.11 -11.16 -17.17
N ILE A 60 24.43 -10.54 -16.03
CA ILE A 60 24.87 -11.21 -14.81
C ILE A 60 23.89 -10.89 -13.68
N TYR A 61 23.20 -11.91 -13.18
CA TYR A 61 22.15 -11.79 -12.15
C TYR A 61 22.60 -12.41 -10.81
N GLY A 62 23.74 -11.91 -10.30
CA GLY A 62 24.32 -12.37 -9.03
C GLY A 62 23.63 -11.73 -7.82
N TYR A 63 24.10 -12.11 -6.64
CA TYR A 63 23.64 -11.51 -5.37
C TYR A 63 23.82 -9.99 -5.40
N THR A 64 22.77 -9.27 -5.02
CA THR A 64 22.71 -7.81 -5.17
C THR A 64 22.26 -7.15 -3.87
N GLN A 65 23.06 -6.19 -3.40
CA GLN A 65 22.69 -5.32 -2.29
C GLN A 65 22.61 -3.87 -2.78
N PRO A 66 21.47 -3.19 -2.60
CA PRO A 66 21.34 -1.77 -2.93
C PRO A 66 22.33 -0.89 -2.16
N LYS A 67 22.83 0.14 -2.83
CA LYS A 67 23.75 1.14 -2.27
C LYS A 67 23.03 2.48 -2.05
N ASP A 68 23.79 3.51 -1.75
CA ASP A 68 23.30 4.84 -1.37
C ASP A 68 22.32 5.44 -2.39
N ALA A 69 22.53 5.21 -3.69
CA ALA A 69 21.63 5.73 -4.73
C ALA A 69 20.19 5.25 -4.54
N TYR A 70 20.01 3.97 -4.21
CA TYR A 70 18.71 3.37 -3.92
C TYR A 70 18.03 4.03 -2.71
N TYR A 71 18.74 4.10 -1.59
CA TYR A 71 18.20 4.66 -0.36
C TYR A 71 17.92 6.16 -0.49
N ASN A 72 18.79 6.90 -1.18
CA ASN A 72 18.59 8.32 -1.46
C ASN A 72 17.37 8.56 -2.36
N ALA A 73 17.14 7.71 -3.37
CA ALA A 73 15.95 7.82 -4.20
C ALA A 73 14.66 7.70 -3.37
N ILE A 74 14.62 6.73 -2.44
CA ILE A 74 13.46 6.48 -1.58
C ILE A 74 13.29 7.61 -0.56
N THR A 75 14.34 8.00 0.15
CA THR A 75 14.24 9.07 1.17
C THR A 75 13.85 10.41 0.57
N ASN A 76 14.42 10.75 -0.60
CA ASN A 76 14.05 11.96 -1.33
C ASN A 76 12.58 11.90 -1.82
N TRP A 77 12.09 10.73 -2.24
CA TRP A 77 10.69 10.55 -2.62
C TRP A 77 9.75 10.81 -1.44
N MET A 78 10.05 10.22 -0.28
CA MET A 78 9.24 10.38 0.92
C MET A 78 9.26 11.83 1.42
N GLU A 79 10.40 12.50 1.39
CA GLU A 79 10.49 13.91 1.76
C GLU A 79 9.72 14.81 0.79
N LYS A 80 9.89 14.61 -0.51
CA LYS A 80 9.29 15.46 -1.56
C LYS A 80 7.78 15.28 -1.67
N ASN A 81 7.30 14.02 -1.68
CA ASN A 81 5.90 13.71 -2.00
C ASN A 81 5.02 13.52 -0.75
N HIS A 82 5.61 13.24 0.41
CA HIS A 82 4.88 12.95 1.65
C HIS A 82 5.34 13.81 2.83
N ASN A 83 6.20 14.82 2.59
CA ASN A 83 6.74 15.69 3.63
C ASN A 83 7.29 14.93 4.85
N TRP A 84 7.89 13.75 4.60
CA TRP A 84 8.41 12.87 5.64
C TRP A 84 9.91 12.63 5.48
N LYS A 85 10.70 13.19 6.40
CA LYS A 85 12.14 12.99 6.46
C LYS A 85 12.46 11.64 7.09
N THR A 86 13.04 10.78 6.30
CA THR A 86 13.41 9.42 6.72
C THR A 86 14.92 9.23 6.69
N LYS A 87 15.39 8.16 7.34
CA LYS A 87 16.80 7.80 7.35
C LYS A 87 17.00 6.44 6.72
N ARG A 88 18.17 6.25 6.09
CA ARG A 88 18.55 4.97 5.47
C ARG A 88 18.43 3.79 6.42
N GLU A 89 18.88 3.94 7.66
CA GLU A 89 18.87 2.89 8.67
C GLU A 89 17.45 2.44 9.09
N TRP A 90 16.43 3.22 8.77
CA TRP A 90 15.03 2.83 9.01
C TRP A 90 14.47 1.89 7.95
N ILE A 91 15.13 1.83 6.77
CA ILE A 91 14.59 1.18 5.58
C ILE A 91 15.02 -0.28 5.52
N MET A 92 14.04 -1.16 5.60
CA MET A 92 14.17 -2.60 5.40
C MET A 92 13.49 -2.98 4.09
N LYS A 93 14.05 -3.96 3.39
CA LYS A 93 13.53 -4.44 2.11
C LYS A 93 12.80 -5.76 2.31
N THR A 94 11.67 -5.92 1.65
CA THR A 94 10.95 -7.20 1.60
C THR A 94 10.44 -7.46 0.18
N PRO A 95 10.11 -8.70 -0.19
CA PRO A 95 9.62 -9.01 -1.55
C PRO A 95 8.22 -8.43 -1.82
N GLY A 96 7.55 -7.90 -0.81
CA GLY A 96 6.24 -7.25 -0.94
C GLY A 96 5.66 -6.89 0.41
N VAL A 97 4.69 -5.96 0.41
CA VAL A 97 4.04 -5.51 1.66
C VAL A 97 3.32 -6.65 2.38
N VAL A 98 2.67 -7.55 1.65
CA VAL A 98 2.00 -8.72 2.27
C VAL A 98 2.99 -9.60 3.05
N PHE A 99 4.20 -9.81 2.53
CA PHE A 99 5.27 -10.49 3.26
C PHE A 99 5.66 -9.72 4.53
N ALA A 100 5.82 -8.40 4.42
CA ALA A 100 6.15 -7.54 5.55
C ALA A 100 5.08 -7.58 6.65
N LEU A 101 3.80 -7.58 6.28
CA LEU A 101 2.70 -7.74 7.23
C LEU A 101 2.79 -9.07 7.98
N GLY A 102 3.10 -10.17 7.29
CA GLY A 102 3.31 -11.49 7.91
C GLY A 102 4.50 -11.51 8.87
N ALA A 103 5.60 -10.86 8.49
CA ALA A 103 6.77 -10.70 9.36
C ALA A 103 6.44 -9.88 10.62
N ALA A 104 5.71 -8.76 10.45
CA ALA A 104 5.29 -7.91 11.57
C ALA A 104 4.33 -8.63 12.54
N VAL A 105 3.35 -9.37 12.01
CA VAL A 105 2.44 -10.19 12.84
C VAL A 105 3.24 -11.17 13.70
N LYS A 106 4.24 -11.83 13.14
CA LYS A 106 5.09 -12.78 13.89
C LYS A 106 6.04 -12.08 14.86
N ALA A 107 6.61 -10.94 14.46
CA ALA A 107 7.58 -10.20 15.27
C ALA A 107 6.97 -9.62 16.55
N PHE A 108 5.73 -9.14 16.46
CA PHE A 108 5.12 -8.33 17.51
C PHE A 108 3.97 -9.00 18.26
N THR A 109 3.62 -10.23 17.87
CA THR A 109 2.57 -11.02 18.53
C THR A 109 3.00 -12.48 18.68
N LYS A 110 2.25 -13.23 19.50
CA LYS A 110 2.39 -14.66 19.70
C LYS A 110 1.17 -15.40 19.14
N PRO A 111 1.26 -16.71 18.82
CA PRO A 111 0.08 -17.51 18.53
C PRO A 111 -1.01 -17.34 19.60
N GLY A 112 -2.25 -17.12 19.17
CA GLY A 112 -3.40 -16.83 20.02
C GLY A 112 -3.63 -15.35 20.35
N ASP A 113 -2.65 -14.47 20.17
CA ASP A 113 -2.83 -13.03 20.35
C ASP A 113 -3.85 -12.46 19.35
N ALA A 114 -4.45 -11.34 19.71
CA ALA A 114 -5.41 -10.63 18.89
C ALA A 114 -4.75 -9.51 18.08
N VAL A 115 -5.10 -9.42 16.81
CA VAL A 115 -4.68 -8.37 15.88
C VAL A 115 -5.91 -7.64 15.35
N LEU A 116 -5.90 -6.32 15.42
CA LEU A 116 -7.00 -5.46 15.01
C LEU A 116 -6.89 -5.05 13.56
N ILE A 117 -8.02 -5.05 12.86
CA ILE A 117 -8.20 -4.50 11.50
C ILE A 117 -9.50 -3.71 11.43
N GLN A 118 -9.76 -3.01 10.33
CA GLN A 118 -10.96 -2.20 10.11
C GLN A 118 -11.65 -2.57 8.80
N ASN A 119 -12.63 -3.50 8.85
CA ASN A 119 -13.39 -3.90 7.66
C ASN A 119 -14.43 -2.83 7.22
N PRO A 120 -14.76 -2.78 5.90
CA PRO A 120 -14.16 -3.59 4.84
C PRO A 120 -12.72 -3.16 4.53
N VAL A 121 -11.80 -4.11 4.48
CA VAL A 121 -10.39 -3.88 4.22
C VAL A 121 -9.80 -4.96 3.32
N TYR A 122 -8.62 -4.73 2.79
CA TYR A 122 -7.89 -5.64 1.93
C TYR A 122 -7.84 -7.05 2.55
N TYR A 123 -8.50 -8.02 1.90
CA TYR A 123 -8.75 -9.36 2.47
C TYR A 123 -7.47 -10.12 2.92
N PRO A 124 -6.28 -9.92 2.32
CA PRO A 124 -5.08 -10.56 2.81
C PRO A 124 -4.70 -10.22 4.26
N PHE A 125 -5.16 -9.10 4.82
CA PHE A 125 -4.93 -8.81 6.23
C PHE A 125 -5.52 -9.91 7.12
N THR A 126 -6.78 -10.28 6.87
CA THR A 126 -7.44 -11.37 7.59
C THR A 126 -6.70 -12.70 7.42
N ASN A 127 -6.29 -13.02 6.19
CA ASN A 127 -5.58 -14.28 5.91
C ASN A 127 -4.25 -14.34 6.64
N ILE A 128 -3.43 -13.29 6.54
CA ILE A 128 -2.12 -13.23 7.20
C ILE A 128 -2.24 -13.42 8.73
N ILE A 129 -3.24 -12.80 9.35
CA ILE A 129 -3.47 -12.92 10.79
C ILE A 129 -3.81 -14.38 11.14
N ARG A 130 -4.75 -14.99 10.42
CA ARG A 130 -5.23 -16.36 10.66
C ARG A 130 -4.17 -17.40 10.34
N ASP A 131 -3.49 -17.27 9.20
CA ASP A 131 -2.46 -18.21 8.73
C ASP A 131 -1.21 -18.22 9.63
N ASN A 132 -1.09 -17.22 10.50
CA ASN A 132 -0.06 -17.17 11.54
C ASN A 132 -0.61 -17.47 12.96
N ASP A 133 -1.77 -18.13 13.09
CA ASP A 133 -2.38 -18.54 14.36
C ASP A 133 -2.75 -17.37 15.29
N ARG A 134 -3.10 -16.18 14.74
CA ARG A 134 -3.58 -15.03 15.51
C ARG A 134 -5.08 -14.85 15.31
N ARG A 135 -5.72 -14.22 16.29
CA ARG A 135 -7.15 -13.90 16.23
C ARG A 135 -7.37 -12.57 15.52
N VAL A 136 -8.31 -12.54 14.59
CA VAL A 136 -8.74 -11.31 13.92
C VAL A 136 -9.78 -10.62 14.78
N ILE A 137 -9.54 -9.37 15.16
CA ILE A 137 -10.52 -8.48 15.78
C ILE A 137 -10.83 -7.37 14.79
N ASP A 138 -12.11 -7.12 14.60
CA ASP A 138 -12.60 -6.16 13.61
C ASP A 138 -13.25 -4.94 14.27
N ASN A 139 -12.68 -3.78 14.06
CA ASN A 139 -13.33 -2.50 14.28
C ASN A 139 -13.97 -2.07 12.95
N THR A 140 -15.14 -2.62 12.64
CA THR A 140 -15.86 -2.37 11.38
C THR A 140 -16.09 -0.86 11.19
N LEU A 141 -15.73 -0.34 10.02
CA LEU A 141 -15.98 1.05 9.66
C LEU A 141 -17.49 1.31 9.60
N VAL A 142 -17.88 2.47 10.09
CA VAL A 142 -19.28 2.92 10.06
C VAL A 142 -19.60 3.41 8.66
N TYR A 143 -20.65 2.83 8.04
CA TYR A 143 -21.10 3.22 6.71
C TYR A 143 -22.36 4.08 6.80
N GLU A 144 -22.31 5.27 6.22
CA GLU A 144 -23.45 6.21 6.16
C GLU A 144 -24.06 6.21 4.76
N LYS A 145 -25.32 5.76 4.63
CA LYS A 145 -26.06 5.69 3.35
C LYS A 145 -26.33 7.07 2.71
N ARG A 146 -26.40 8.12 3.51
CA ARG A 146 -26.63 9.50 3.05
C ARG A 146 -25.54 10.39 3.62
N VAL A 147 -24.70 10.86 2.74
CA VAL A 147 -23.58 11.71 3.12
C VAL A 147 -23.99 13.17 2.89
N THR A 148 -23.76 14.00 3.90
CA THR A 148 -23.85 15.45 3.74
C THR A 148 -22.64 15.90 2.91
N GLU A 149 -22.81 16.87 2.03
CA GLU A 149 -21.72 17.43 1.22
C GLU A 149 -20.47 17.70 2.07
N GLY A 150 -19.31 17.22 1.60
CA GLY A 150 -18.04 17.34 2.30
C GLY A 150 -17.75 16.28 3.39
N LYS A 151 -18.67 15.34 3.64
CA LYS A 151 -18.42 14.20 4.56
C LYS A 151 -18.08 12.93 3.78
N SER A 152 -17.33 12.06 4.41
CA SER A 152 -17.02 10.74 3.87
C SER A 152 -18.12 9.74 4.24
N GLN A 153 -18.32 8.76 3.35
CA GLN A 153 -19.29 7.71 3.55
C GLN A 153 -18.87 6.68 4.60
N TYR A 154 -17.56 6.52 4.80
CA TYR A 154 -16.99 5.64 5.82
C TYR A 154 -16.28 6.45 6.90
N SER A 155 -16.51 6.10 8.15
CA SER A 155 -15.87 6.71 9.32
C SER A 155 -15.43 5.66 10.33
N ILE A 156 -14.56 6.06 11.26
CA ILE A 156 -14.03 5.19 12.32
C ILE A 156 -14.89 5.35 13.56
N ASP A 157 -15.31 4.22 14.16
CA ASP A 157 -15.87 4.18 15.51
C ASP A 157 -14.72 4.07 16.52
N TYR A 158 -14.29 5.20 17.06
CA TYR A 158 -13.17 5.28 17.99
C TYR A 158 -13.50 4.70 19.37
N GLU A 159 -14.77 4.75 19.80
CA GLU A 159 -15.20 4.14 21.06
C GLU A 159 -15.13 2.62 20.99
N ASP A 160 -15.63 2.04 19.89
CA ASP A 160 -15.50 0.61 19.63
C ASP A 160 -14.03 0.19 19.44
N PHE A 161 -13.23 1.02 18.76
CA PHE A 161 -11.80 0.79 18.56
C PHE A 161 -11.07 0.65 19.90
N GLU A 162 -11.20 1.64 20.79
CA GLU A 162 -10.54 1.63 22.09
C GLU A 162 -11.09 0.50 23.00
N ARG A 163 -12.41 0.30 23.00
CA ARG A 163 -13.06 -0.78 23.74
C ARG A 163 -12.49 -2.15 23.36
N LYS A 164 -12.34 -2.42 22.06
CA LYS A 164 -11.78 -3.69 21.56
C LYS A 164 -10.31 -3.84 21.91
N ILE A 165 -9.52 -2.78 21.85
CA ILE A 165 -8.13 -2.81 22.29
C ILE A 165 -8.01 -3.30 23.73
N VAL A 166 -8.84 -2.76 24.62
CA VAL A 166 -8.82 -3.12 26.04
C VAL A 166 -9.36 -4.53 26.28
N GLN A 167 -10.53 -4.85 25.74
CA GLN A 167 -11.21 -6.13 25.99
C GLN A 167 -10.50 -7.33 25.40
N GLU A 168 -9.92 -7.19 24.21
CA GLU A 168 -9.25 -8.27 23.48
C GLU A 168 -7.73 -8.29 23.69
N HIS A 169 -7.20 -7.36 24.49
CA HIS A 169 -5.77 -7.21 24.77
C HIS A 169 -4.94 -7.08 23.49
N ILE A 170 -5.38 -6.23 22.56
CA ILE A 170 -4.76 -6.04 21.27
C ILE A 170 -3.29 -5.64 21.42
N LYS A 171 -2.42 -6.31 20.65
CA LYS A 171 -0.97 -6.00 20.59
C LYS A 171 -0.57 -5.31 19.31
N LEU A 172 -1.32 -5.54 18.24
CA LEU A 172 -1.02 -5.08 16.90
C LEU A 172 -2.29 -4.58 16.22
N PHE A 173 -2.22 -3.43 15.59
CA PHE A 173 -3.22 -2.90 14.69
C PHE A 173 -2.64 -2.78 13.27
N ILE A 174 -3.31 -3.34 12.27
CA ILE A 174 -2.95 -3.16 10.86
C ILE A 174 -3.85 -2.08 10.28
N LEU A 175 -3.26 -0.91 10.08
CA LEU A 175 -3.90 0.26 9.48
C LEU A 175 -3.74 0.21 7.95
N CYS A 176 -4.80 0.44 7.19
CA CYS A 176 -4.76 0.67 5.75
C CYS A 176 -4.88 2.17 5.46
N ASN A 177 -3.85 2.79 4.88
CA ASN A 177 -3.79 4.25 4.71
C ASN A 177 -3.02 4.67 3.44
N PRO A 178 -3.67 5.03 2.34
CA PRO A 178 -5.12 5.11 2.08
C PRO A 178 -5.83 3.76 2.18
N HIS A 179 -7.11 3.79 2.56
CA HIS A 179 -7.87 2.59 2.90
C HIS A 179 -8.50 1.93 1.67
N ASN A 180 -8.06 0.72 1.37
CA ASN A 180 -8.59 -0.14 0.32
C ASN A 180 -9.53 -1.21 0.93
N PRO A 181 -10.79 -1.42 0.45
CA PRO A 181 -11.35 -0.93 -0.82
C PRO A 181 -12.18 0.35 -0.73
N VAL A 182 -12.37 0.93 0.45
CA VAL A 182 -13.35 2.02 0.64
C VAL A 182 -12.91 3.38 0.07
N GLY A 183 -11.68 3.47 -0.45
CA GLY A 183 -11.18 4.68 -1.11
C GLY A 183 -10.92 5.88 -0.18
N ARG A 184 -10.84 5.65 1.15
CA ARG A 184 -10.60 6.70 2.13
C ARG A 184 -9.14 7.10 2.21
N VAL A 185 -8.89 8.39 2.17
CA VAL A 185 -7.65 9.00 2.67
C VAL A 185 -7.96 9.57 4.05
N TRP A 186 -7.39 8.97 5.10
CA TRP A 186 -7.62 9.42 6.46
C TRP A 186 -7.03 10.80 6.70
N THR A 187 -7.77 11.69 7.37
CA THR A 187 -7.25 13.02 7.71
C THR A 187 -6.19 12.92 8.81
N ARG A 188 -5.38 13.98 8.94
CA ARG A 188 -4.38 14.05 10.01
C ARG A 188 -5.02 13.92 11.39
N GLU A 189 -6.20 14.50 11.60
CA GLU A 189 -6.96 14.46 12.85
C GLU A 189 -7.47 13.05 13.16
N GLU A 190 -7.98 12.33 12.14
CA GLU A 190 -8.40 10.94 12.28
C GLU A 190 -7.22 10.03 12.66
N LEU A 191 -6.08 10.20 12.00
CA LEU A 191 -4.86 9.45 12.30
C LEU A 191 -4.29 9.82 13.68
N GLN A 192 -4.36 11.09 14.08
CA GLN A 192 -3.96 11.55 15.41
C GLN A 192 -4.78 10.83 16.50
N GLN A 193 -6.09 10.78 16.32
CA GLN A 193 -6.99 10.12 17.29
C GLN A 193 -6.70 8.62 17.41
N LEU A 194 -6.51 7.91 16.30
CA LEU A 194 -6.08 6.50 16.30
C LEU A 194 -4.75 6.32 17.02
N GLY A 195 -3.77 7.17 16.69
CA GLY A 195 -2.44 7.11 17.24
C GLY A 195 -2.38 7.35 18.74
N GLU A 196 -3.17 8.30 19.24
CA GLU A 196 -3.26 8.57 20.69
C GLU A 196 -3.86 7.38 21.46
N ILE A 197 -4.84 6.69 20.88
CA ILE A 197 -5.39 5.47 21.48
C ILE A 197 -4.33 4.37 21.49
N CYS A 198 -3.67 4.12 20.34
CA CYS A 198 -2.61 3.11 20.25
C CYS A 198 -1.46 3.38 21.22
N LEU A 199 -1.02 4.64 21.33
CA LEU A 199 0.03 5.06 22.25
C LEU A 199 -0.35 4.78 23.71
N ARG A 200 -1.56 5.15 24.12
CA ARG A 200 -2.09 4.96 25.48
C ARG A 200 -2.10 3.49 25.91
N HIS A 201 -2.41 2.61 24.96
CA HIS A 201 -2.56 1.18 25.23
C HIS A 201 -1.36 0.34 24.76
N HIS A 202 -0.25 0.98 24.33
CA HIS A 202 0.97 0.31 23.86
C HIS A 202 0.73 -0.67 22.70
N VAL A 203 -0.14 -0.29 21.76
CA VAL A 203 -0.43 -1.06 20.54
C VAL A 203 0.55 -0.67 19.44
N ILE A 204 1.23 -1.64 18.86
CA ILE A 204 2.07 -1.42 17.68
C ILE A 204 1.19 -1.25 16.45
N VAL A 205 1.49 -0.26 15.61
CA VAL A 205 0.76 0.00 14.37
C VAL A 205 1.60 -0.44 13.17
N VAL A 206 1.04 -1.30 12.33
CA VAL A 206 1.58 -1.58 11.00
C VAL A 206 0.74 -0.81 10.00
N SER A 207 1.28 0.29 9.49
CA SER A 207 0.59 1.14 8.53
C SER A 207 0.92 0.68 7.11
N ASP A 208 -0.05 0.05 6.45
CA ASP A 208 0.04 -0.28 5.03
C ASP A 208 -0.29 0.97 4.21
N GLU A 209 0.76 1.60 3.70
CA GLU A 209 0.69 2.84 2.93
C GLU A 209 1.06 2.63 1.45
N ILE A 210 0.83 1.42 0.93
CA ILE A 210 1.18 1.05 -0.45
C ILE A 210 0.46 1.90 -1.51
N HIS A 211 -0.65 2.56 -1.15
CA HIS A 211 -1.44 3.42 -2.02
C HIS A 211 -1.18 4.93 -1.78
N ASN A 212 -0.18 5.29 -1.00
CA ASN A 212 0.10 6.67 -0.59
C ASN A 212 0.26 7.68 -1.74
N ASP A 213 0.72 7.23 -2.90
CA ASP A 213 0.89 8.06 -4.09
C ASP A 213 -0.40 8.26 -4.91
N PHE A 214 -1.49 7.54 -4.61
CA PHE A 214 -2.77 7.65 -5.33
C PHE A 214 -3.78 8.51 -4.58
N VAL A 215 -3.47 9.78 -4.43
CA VAL A 215 -4.36 10.76 -3.80
C VAL A 215 -4.75 11.82 -4.83
N TYR A 216 -6.06 12.03 -4.98
CA TYR A 216 -6.61 13.00 -5.93
C TYR A 216 -6.58 14.43 -5.40
N PRO A 217 -6.65 15.47 -6.28
CA PRO A 217 -6.68 16.86 -5.88
C PRO A 217 -7.78 17.14 -4.84
N GLY A 218 -7.42 17.90 -3.81
CA GLY A 218 -8.29 18.23 -2.68
C GLY A 218 -8.13 17.31 -1.47
N PHE A 219 -7.35 16.23 -1.60
CA PHE A 219 -6.98 15.33 -0.50
C PHE A 219 -5.46 15.30 -0.33
N GLU A 220 -5.00 14.98 0.87
CA GLU A 220 -3.59 14.87 1.21
C GLU A 220 -3.35 13.61 2.02
N HIS A 221 -2.41 12.76 1.56
CA HIS A 221 -1.95 11.62 2.34
C HIS A 221 -1.00 12.08 3.44
N THR A 222 -1.28 11.67 4.66
CA THR A 222 -0.39 11.87 5.80
C THR A 222 0.18 10.51 6.21
N VAL A 223 1.50 10.38 6.21
CA VAL A 223 2.19 9.19 6.76
C VAL A 223 1.88 9.08 8.24
N PHE A 224 1.38 7.92 8.69
CA PHE A 224 0.96 7.74 10.09
C PHE A 224 2.10 8.03 11.08
N ALA A 225 3.30 7.53 10.80
CA ALA A 225 4.48 7.77 11.63
C ALA A 225 4.93 9.24 11.68
N ASN A 226 4.41 10.10 10.76
CA ASN A 226 4.74 11.52 10.67
C ASN A 226 3.63 12.44 11.23
N VAL A 227 2.55 11.86 11.74
CA VAL A 227 1.46 12.62 12.38
C VAL A 227 1.97 13.29 13.66
N ASP A 228 2.66 12.51 14.50
CA ASP A 228 3.29 12.94 15.75
C ASP A 228 4.63 12.21 15.90
N PRO A 229 5.71 12.88 16.34
CA PRO A 229 7.01 12.22 16.55
C PRO A 229 6.96 10.98 17.47
N ARG A 230 6.02 10.94 18.42
CA ARG A 230 5.83 9.79 19.31
C ARG A 230 5.33 8.55 18.57
N PHE A 231 4.59 8.74 17.45
CA PHE A 231 4.02 7.63 16.71
C PHE A 231 5.08 6.84 15.94
N ALA A 232 6.17 7.48 15.56
CA ALA A 232 7.30 6.82 14.92
C ALA A 232 7.91 5.69 15.79
N GLU A 233 7.78 5.80 17.13
CA GLU A 233 8.36 4.85 18.08
C GLU A 233 7.63 3.49 18.13
N PHE A 234 6.39 3.42 17.65
CA PHE A 234 5.60 2.18 17.66
C PHE A 234 5.00 1.83 16.29
N THR A 235 5.55 2.41 15.23
CA THR A 235 5.01 2.22 13.86
C THR A 235 5.97 1.47 12.95
N VAL A 236 5.41 0.57 12.17
CA VAL A 236 6.00 -0.04 10.97
C VAL A 236 5.25 0.51 9.76
N THR A 237 5.89 1.35 8.96
CA THR A 237 5.29 1.91 7.74
C THR A 237 5.69 1.08 6.52
N CYS A 238 4.70 0.54 5.81
CA CYS A 238 4.90 -0.33 4.65
C CYS A 238 4.59 0.42 3.35
N THR A 239 5.58 0.57 2.49
CA THR A 239 5.44 1.18 1.16
C THR A 239 6.04 0.30 0.07
N ALA A 240 5.65 0.51 -1.17
CA ALA A 240 6.25 -0.18 -2.31
C ALA A 240 6.03 0.60 -3.62
N PRO A 241 6.96 0.50 -4.59
CA PRO A 241 6.75 1.05 -5.92
C PRO A 241 5.75 0.23 -6.77
N SER A 242 5.32 -0.92 -6.24
CA SER A 242 4.52 -1.90 -6.98
C SER A 242 3.17 -1.39 -7.46
N LYS A 243 2.50 -0.53 -6.67
CA LYS A 243 1.25 0.11 -7.07
C LYS A 243 1.51 1.40 -7.82
N THR A 244 2.32 2.29 -7.26
CA THR A 244 2.64 3.58 -7.85
C THR A 244 3.16 3.48 -9.29
N PHE A 245 4.05 2.52 -9.56
CA PHE A 245 4.75 2.39 -10.84
C PHE A 245 4.49 1.06 -11.56
N ASN A 246 3.44 0.33 -11.18
CA ASN A 246 3.08 -0.95 -11.84
C ASN A 246 4.20 -2.01 -11.83
N LEU A 247 4.90 -2.16 -10.70
CA LEU A 247 6.07 -3.03 -10.55
C LEU A 247 5.83 -4.26 -9.68
N ALA A 248 4.58 -4.68 -9.48
CA ALA A 248 4.24 -5.77 -8.55
C ALA A 248 4.98 -7.08 -8.84
N GLY A 249 5.19 -7.42 -10.11
CA GLY A 249 5.91 -8.63 -10.52
C GLY A 249 7.40 -8.63 -10.20
N LEU A 250 7.99 -7.49 -9.87
CA LEU A 250 9.42 -7.36 -9.52
C LEU A 250 9.70 -7.52 -8.02
N GLN A 251 8.67 -7.68 -7.21
CA GLN A 251 8.76 -8.11 -5.80
C GLN A 251 9.78 -7.31 -4.97
N ILE A 252 9.50 -6.02 -4.77
CA ILE A 252 10.28 -5.13 -3.92
C ILE A 252 9.36 -4.22 -3.12
N SER A 253 9.63 -4.04 -1.83
CA SER A 253 8.96 -3.07 -0.97
C SER A 253 9.94 -2.48 0.05
N ASN A 254 9.60 -1.30 0.57
CA ASN A 254 10.40 -0.52 1.49
C ASN A 254 9.60 -0.33 2.79
N ILE A 255 10.13 -0.88 3.86
CA ILE A 255 9.52 -0.89 5.18
C ILE A 255 10.32 0.03 6.08
N PHE A 256 9.66 1.03 6.65
CA PHE A 256 10.32 1.99 7.52
C PHE A 256 10.01 1.69 8.98
N ILE A 257 11.04 1.51 9.78
CA ILE A 257 10.94 1.29 11.22
C ILE A 257 12.00 2.15 11.90
N SER A 258 11.59 3.26 12.52
CA SER A 258 12.52 4.19 13.18
C SER A 258 13.05 3.63 14.49
N ASN A 259 12.20 2.97 15.27
CA ASN A 259 12.58 2.35 16.54
C ASN A 259 13.49 1.13 16.31
N GLU A 260 14.69 1.17 16.89
CA GLU A 260 15.71 0.13 16.69
C GLU A 260 15.27 -1.24 17.23
N THR A 261 14.64 -1.28 18.40
CA THR A 261 14.17 -2.53 19.00
C THR A 261 13.10 -3.21 18.13
N LEU A 262 12.15 -2.43 17.60
CA LEU A 262 11.15 -2.97 16.66
C LEU A 262 11.80 -3.45 15.36
N ARG A 263 12.77 -2.68 14.86
CA ARG A 263 13.50 -3.02 13.63
C ARG A 263 14.28 -4.33 13.77
N GLU A 264 14.98 -4.52 14.89
CA GLU A 264 15.69 -5.77 15.19
C GLU A 264 14.73 -6.96 15.34
N ALA A 265 13.60 -6.78 16.02
CA ALA A 265 12.60 -7.83 16.15
C ALA A 265 12.02 -8.22 14.79
N PHE A 266 11.73 -7.24 13.94
CA PHE A 266 11.23 -7.45 12.58
C PHE A 266 12.29 -8.17 11.71
N GLN A 267 13.58 -7.74 11.79
CA GLN A 267 14.67 -8.40 11.05
C GLN A 267 14.81 -9.86 11.43
N LYS A 268 14.73 -10.21 12.71
CA LYS A 268 14.79 -11.62 13.17
C LYS A 268 13.73 -12.50 12.55
N GLU A 269 12.51 -11.95 12.28
CA GLU A 269 11.47 -12.72 11.61
C GLU A 269 11.71 -12.86 10.10
N ILE A 270 12.32 -11.87 9.47
CA ILE A 270 12.77 -11.99 8.08
C ILE A 270 13.87 -13.03 7.96
N ASP A 271 14.88 -13.00 8.83
CA ASP A 271 16.01 -13.93 8.80
C ASP A 271 15.55 -15.40 8.89
N LYS A 272 14.49 -15.69 9.68
CA LYS A 272 13.90 -17.04 9.77
C LYS A 272 13.32 -17.54 8.46
N THR A 273 13.01 -16.64 7.51
CA THR A 273 12.50 -17.03 6.18
C THR A 273 13.61 -17.36 5.18
N GLY A 274 14.86 -17.05 5.53
CA GLY A 274 16.01 -17.17 4.63
C GLY A 274 16.05 -16.08 3.56
N TYR A 275 15.21 -15.04 3.65
CA TYR A 275 15.25 -13.90 2.75
C TYR A 275 16.30 -12.90 3.22
N ASP A 276 17.29 -12.62 2.37
CA ASP A 276 18.40 -11.70 2.66
C ASP A 276 18.54 -10.63 1.57
N GLU A 277 18.77 -11.02 0.31
CA GLU A 277 18.95 -10.08 -0.78
C GLU A 277 17.65 -9.87 -1.57
N PRO A 278 17.41 -8.62 -2.00
CA PRO A 278 16.27 -8.34 -2.88
C PRO A 278 16.51 -8.86 -4.29
N ASN A 279 15.44 -9.06 -5.04
CA ASN A 279 15.51 -9.27 -6.48
C ASN A 279 16.31 -8.15 -7.16
N ALA A 280 17.37 -8.51 -7.90
CA ALA A 280 18.27 -7.54 -8.54
C ALA A 280 17.53 -6.56 -9.46
N LEU A 281 16.63 -7.06 -10.32
CA LEU A 281 15.84 -6.21 -11.23
C LEU A 281 14.79 -5.39 -10.46
N GLY A 282 14.26 -5.92 -9.36
CA GLY A 282 13.36 -5.20 -8.47
C GLY A 282 14.04 -3.98 -7.83
N ALA A 283 15.27 -4.15 -7.36
CA ALA A 283 16.06 -3.06 -6.79
C ALA A 283 16.37 -1.97 -7.81
N VAL A 284 16.81 -2.36 -9.02
CA VAL A 284 17.07 -1.43 -10.14
C VAL A 284 15.83 -0.65 -10.54
N ALA A 285 14.69 -1.34 -10.69
CA ALA A 285 13.42 -0.70 -11.05
C ALA A 285 12.91 0.25 -9.97
N CYS A 286 13.03 -0.13 -8.69
CA CYS A 286 12.63 0.70 -7.55
C CYS A 286 13.44 2.00 -7.50
N GLU A 287 14.76 1.92 -7.62
CA GLU A 287 15.63 3.11 -7.68
C GLU A 287 15.26 4.02 -8.83
N ALA A 288 15.12 3.47 -10.05
CA ALA A 288 14.77 4.23 -11.23
C ALA A 288 13.39 4.90 -11.12
N ALA A 289 12.41 4.20 -10.56
CA ALA A 289 11.07 4.68 -10.34
C ALA A 289 11.03 5.91 -9.43
N TYR A 290 11.64 5.82 -8.26
CA TYR A 290 11.65 6.92 -7.29
C TYR A 290 12.57 8.08 -7.71
N ARG A 291 13.62 7.81 -8.49
CA ARG A 291 14.51 8.84 -9.01
C ARG A 291 13.91 9.64 -10.15
N GLY A 292 13.21 9.00 -11.08
CA GLY A 292 12.78 9.62 -12.34
C GLY A 292 11.31 9.45 -12.71
N GLY A 293 10.48 8.77 -11.89
CA GLY A 293 9.10 8.44 -12.23
C GLY A 293 8.06 9.53 -11.97
N GLN A 294 8.44 10.70 -11.42
CA GLN A 294 7.49 11.73 -11.00
C GLN A 294 6.58 12.20 -12.13
N GLU A 295 7.14 12.54 -13.29
CA GLU A 295 6.36 13.06 -14.42
C GLU A 295 5.35 12.03 -14.94
N TRP A 296 5.75 10.75 -14.98
CA TRP A 296 4.86 9.65 -15.34
C TRP A 296 3.70 9.52 -14.35
N LEU A 297 3.98 9.58 -13.05
CA LEU A 297 2.96 9.50 -12.01
C LEU A 297 1.98 10.68 -12.06
N ASP A 298 2.48 11.89 -12.28
CA ASP A 298 1.63 13.09 -12.36
C ASP A 298 0.66 13.02 -13.54
N GLN A 299 1.15 12.56 -14.71
CA GLN A 299 0.31 12.33 -15.89
C GLN A 299 -0.67 11.16 -15.67
N LEU A 300 -0.24 10.09 -15.01
CA LEU A 300 -1.13 8.96 -14.65
C LEU A 300 -2.26 9.42 -13.74
N ARG A 301 -1.96 10.17 -12.69
CA ARG A 301 -2.99 10.68 -11.76
C ARG A 301 -4.02 11.55 -12.47
N ALA A 302 -3.58 12.41 -13.39
CA ALA A 302 -4.49 13.23 -14.21
C ALA A 302 -5.40 12.34 -15.07
N TYR A 303 -4.84 11.35 -15.75
CA TYR A 303 -5.58 10.41 -16.57
C TYR A 303 -6.60 9.58 -15.75
N LEU A 304 -6.18 9.10 -14.59
CA LEU A 304 -7.07 8.35 -13.70
C LEU A 304 -8.22 9.22 -13.16
N LEU A 305 -7.96 10.50 -12.88
CA LEU A 305 -9.01 11.43 -12.46
C LEU A 305 -10.02 11.68 -13.58
N GLU A 306 -9.57 11.83 -14.82
CA GLU A 306 -10.46 11.94 -15.99
C GLU A 306 -11.34 10.69 -16.14
N ASN A 307 -10.76 9.48 -16.01
CA ASN A 307 -11.49 8.23 -16.04
C ASN A 307 -12.53 8.12 -14.92
N LEU A 308 -12.17 8.54 -13.70
CA LEU A 308 -13.09 8.57 -12.56
C LEU A 308 -14.27 9.51 -12.82
N ASN A 309 -14.00 10.72 -13.34
CA ASN A 309 -15.02 11.70 -13.67
C ASN A 309 -15.94 11.20 -14.79
N PHE A 310 -15.36 10.56 -15.83
CA PHE A 310 -16.13 9.92 -16.88
C PHE A 310 -17.05 8.83 -16.33
N LEU A 311 -16.52 7.92 -15.51
CA LEU A 311 -17.28 6.84 -14.91
C LEU A 311 -18.45 7.38 -14.06
N ARG A 312 -18.19 8.37 -13.22
CA ARG A 312 -19.24 9.02 -12.40
C ARG A 312 -20.34 9.61 -13.25
N ALA A 313 -19.99 10.40 -14.26
CA ALA A 313 -20.96 11.02 -15.17
C ALA A 313 -21.78 9.96 -15.92
N TYR A 314 -21.12 8.91 -16.44
CA TYR A 314 -21.77 7.82 -17.16
C TYR A 314 -22.76 7.04 -16.28
N LEU A 315 -22.36 6.67 -15.06
CA LEU A 315 -23.22 5.97 -14.12
C LEU A 315 -24.43 6.81 -13.71
N GLN A 316 -24.23 8.11 -13.50
CA GLN A 316 -25.30 9.03 -13.17
C GLN A 316 -26.30 9.17 -14.32
N GLU A 317 -25.82 9.33 -15.54
CA GLU A 317 -26.67 9.52 -16.72
C GLU A 317 -27.42 8.23 -17.12
N LYS A 318 -26.70 7.10 -17.14
CA LYS A 318 -27.23 5.86 -17.74
C LYS A 318 -27.93 4.92 -16.76
N LEU A 319 -27.51 4.91 -15.51
CA LEU A 319 -27.98 3.93 -14.54
C LEU A 319 -28.75 4.56 -13.37
N CYS A 320 -28.79 5.87 -13.27
CA CYS A 320 -29.37 6.61 -12.14
C CYS A 320 -28.84 6.13 -10.77
N LEU A 321 -27.65 5.52 -10.73
CA LEU A 321 -27.12 4.84 -9.55
C LEU A 321 -26.44 5.77 -8.56
N LEU A 322 -26.24 7.05 -8.94
CA LEU A 322 -25.53 8.03 -8.10
C LEU A 322 -26.44 8.87 -7.20
N TYR A 323 -27.58 8.34 -6.79
CA TYR A 323 -28.27 8.85 -5.59
C TYR A 323 -27.51 8.52 -4.31
N THR A 324 -26.60 7.58 -4.39
CA THR A 324 -25.58 7.31 -3.41
C THR A 324 -24.28 7.81 -4.05
N SER A 325 -24.00 9.09 -3.89
CA SER A 325 -22.98 9.83 -4.62
C SER A 325 -21.56 9.27 -4.53
N ASP A 326 -21.39 8.21 -3.80
CA ASP A 326 -20.12 7.57 -3.52
C ASP A 326 -20.11 6.12 -3.91
N ALA A 327 -20.93 5.77 -4.92
CA ALA A 327 -20.86 4.47 -5.59
C ALA A 327 -19.56 4.25 -6.39
N ALA A 328 -18.48 4.89 -5.96
CA ALA A 328 -17.11 4.53 -6.30
C ALA A 328 -16.55 3.51 -5.30
N ASP A 329 -17.43 2.96 -4.48
CA ASP A 329 -17.13 1.89 -3.54
C ASP A 329 -17.13 0.53 -4.23
#